data_a89255060f07cb8aa81f1dd636f9ab49
#
_entry.id   a89255060f07cb8aa81f1dd636f9ab49
#
_cell.length_a   1.000
_cell.length_b   1.000
_cell.length_c   1.000
_cell.angle_alpha   90.00
_cell.angle_beta   90.00
_cell.angle_gamma   90.00
#
_symmetry.space_group_name_H-M   'P 1'
#
loop_
_entity.id
_entity.type
_entity.pdbx_description
1 polymer ?
#
loop_
_entity_poly.entity_id
_entity_poly.type
_entity_poly.pdbx_seq_one_letter_code
_entity_poly.pdbx_strand_id
1 'polypeptide(L)'
;LASSRDTLEHYFNKIYKDIIVKKNNKIFIDLKNFHNINQEMKVMVLKKTIKDFTNSYYVARSKKIINLINQIKAKKKAKFTLGGCIILREKKHIILEKENKN
;
A
#
# COMPACT_ATOMS: atom_id res chain seq x y z
N LEU A 1 -23.13 15.98 -14.81
CA LEU A 1 -23.28 14.71 -14.11
C LEU A 1 -21.91 14.12 -13.82
N ALA A 2 -21.57 14.08 -12.54
CA ALA A 2 -20.32 13.41 -12.12
C ALA A 2 -20.41 11.95 -12.50
N SER A 3 -19.47 11.45 -13.26
CA SER A 3 -19.43 10.05 -13.57
C SER A 3 -19.11 9.25 -12.30
N SER A 4 -19.57 8.02 -12.23
CA SER A 4 -19.25 7.14 -11.11
C SER A 4 -17.74 6.95 -10.96
N ARG A 5 -17.01 7.07 -12.06
CA ARG A 5 -15.56 6.97 -12.08
C ARG A 5 -14.91 8.10 -11.29
N ASP A 6 -15.35 9.34 -11.49
CA ASP A 6 -14.82 10.49 -10.75
C ASP A 6 -15.11 10.37 -9.26
N THR A 7 -16.28 9.86 -8.92
CA THR A 7 -16.66 9.65 -7.54
C THR A 7 -15.78 8.62 -6.87
N LEU A 8 -15.46 7.51 -7.56
CA LEU A 8 -14.59 6.47 -7.05
C LEU A 8 -13.16 6.97 -6.85
N GLU A 9 -12.64 7.73 -7.80
CA GLU A 9 -11.31 8.31 -7.67
C GLU A 9 -11.22 9.27 -6.49
N HIS A 10 -12.23 10.11 -6.33
CA HIS A 10 -12.28 11.06 -5.22
C HIS A 10 -12.32 10.32 -3.88
N TYR A 11 -13.15 9.29 -3.79
CA TYR A 11 -13.27 8.47 -2.59
C TYR A 11 -11.95 7.76 -2.28
N PHE A 12 -11.32 7.20 -3.30
CA PHE A 12 -10.03 6.53 -3.15
C PHE A 12 -8.95 7.49 -2.66
N ASN A 13 -8.85 8.67 -3.27
CA ASN A 13 -7.85 9.65 -2.89
C ASN A 13 -8.01 10.11 -1.46
N LYS A 14 -9.24 10.25 -0.99
CA LYS A 14 -9.53 10.61 0.39
C LYS A 14 -9.04 9.53 1.36
N ILE A 15 -9.37 8.28 1.07
CA ILE A 15 -8.93 7.15 1.88
C ILE A 15 -7.41 7.04 1.88
N TYR A 16 -6.81 7.19 0.72
CA TYR A 16 -5.36 7.11 0.55
C TYR A 16 -4.64 8.13 1.44
N LYS A 17 -5.12 9.38 1.43
CA LYS A 17 -4.53 10.44 2.24
C LYS A 17 -4.69 10.19 3.75
N ASP A 18 -5.82 9.59 4.14
CA ASP A 18 -6.08 9.33 5.56
C ASP A 18 -5.23 8.19 6.10
N ILE A 19 -4.91 7.22 5.26
CA ILE A 19 -4.20 6.01 5.68
C ILE A 19 -2.70 6.17 5.60
N ILE A 20 -2.20 6.97 4.65
CA ILE A 20 -0.79 7.02 4.30
C ILE A 20 -0.13 8.27 4.83
N VAL A 21 1.02 8.09 5.49
CA VAL A 21 1.87 9.17 5.95
C VAL A 21 3.24 8.98 5.32
N LYS A 22 3.74 10.03 4.66
CA LYS A 22 5.10 10.03 4.08
C LYS A 22 6.03 10.78 5.02
N LYS A 23 7.10 10.11 5.44
CA LYS A 23 8.03 10.70 6.41
C LYS A 23 9.42 10.11 6.24
N ASN A 24 10.43 10.96 6.19
CA ASN A 24 11.84 10.54 6.12
C ASN A 24 12.13 9.51 5.01
N ASN A 25 11.58 9.75 3.82
CA ASN A 25 11.73 8.87 2.66
C ASN A 25 11.14 7.47 2.87
N LYS A 26 10.23 7.36 3.84
CA LYS A 26 9.49 6.13 4.10
C LYS A 26 8.01 6.42 4.02
N ILE A 27 7.23 5.37 3.77
CA ILE A 27 5.78 5.49 3.76
C ILE A 27 5.23 4.62 4.87
N PHE A 28 4.39 5.22 5.72
CA PHE A 28 3.73 4.51 6.81
C PHE A 28 2.25 4.36 6.48
N ILE A 29 1.76 3.14 6.56
CA ILE A 29 0.35 2.85 6.34
C ILE A 29 -0.25 2.44 7.68
N ASP A 30 -1.30 3.15 8.11
CA ASP A 30 -2.00 2.81 9.35
C ASP A 30 -2.73 1.48 9.18
N LEU A 31 -2.28 0.46 9.89
CA LEU A 31 -2.80 -0.89 9.74
C LEU A 31 -4.27 -1.00 10.15
N LYS A 32 -4.67 -0.29 11.20
CA LYS A 32 -6.06 -0.31 11.65
C LYS A 32 -7.01 0.18 10.55
N ASN A 33 -6.70 1.31 9.96
CA ASN A 33 -7.51 1.86 8.88
C ASN A 33 -7.40 1.01 7.62
N PHE A 34 -6.23 0.43 7.37
CA PHE A 34 -6.03 -0.46 6.23
C PHE A 34 -6.94 -1.69 6.32
N HIS A 35 -7.07 -2.28 7.49
CA HIS A 35 -7.93 -3.44 7.68
C HIS A 35 -9.41 -3.11 7.54
N ASN A 36 -9.79 -1.85 7.75
CA ASN A 36 -11.18 -1.43 7.68
C ASN A 36 -11.69 -1.21 6.25
N ILE A 37 -10.81 -1.07 5.28
CA ILE A 37 -11.23 -0.92 3.89
C ILE A 37 -11.40 -2.30 3.25
N ASN A 38 -12.15 -2.33 2.13
CA ASN A 38 -12.39 -3.62 1.46
C ASN A 38 -11.14 -4.10 0.71
N GLN A 39 -11.18 -5.36 0.28
CA GLN A 39 -10.05 -6.00 -0.38
C GLN A 39 -9.60 -5.24 -1.64
N GLU A 40 -10.55 -4.80 -2.44
CA GLU A 40 -10.26 -4.07 -3.66
C GLU A 40 -9.49 -2.78 -3.37
N MET A 41 -9.93 -2.05 -2.36
CA MET A 41 -9.27 -0.82 -1.95
C MET A 41 -7.88 -1.08 -1.39
N LYS A 42 -7.70 -2.18 -0.65
CA LYS A 42 -6.38 -2.57 -0.16
C LYS A 42 -5.41 -2.78 -1.31
N VAL A 43 -5.85 -3.49 -2.35
CA VAL A 43 -5.03 -3.74 -3.53
C VAL A 43 -4.66 -2.42 -4.21
N MET A 44 -5.63 -1.53 -4.38
CA MET A 44 -5.40 -0.23 -5.02
C MET A 44 -4.43 0.63 -4.22
N VAL A 45 -4.59 0.67 -2.90
CA VAL A 45 -3.70 1.44 -2.01
C VAL A 45 -2.26 0.94 -2.14
N LEU A 46 -2.05 -0.35 -2.06
CA LEU A 46 -0.71 -0.92 -2.15
C LEU A 46 -0.08 -0.69 -3.52
N LYS A 47 -0.84 -0.90 -4.59
CA LYS A 47 -0.33 -0.66 -5.95
C LYS A 47 0.09 0.79 -6.13
N LYS A 48 -0.77 1.73 -5.73
CA LYS A 48 -0.46 3.15 -5.87
C LYS A 48 0.74 3.55 -5.03
N THR A 49 0.82 3.04 -3.80
CA THR A 49 1.92 3.35 -2.90
C THR A 49 3.25 2.87 -3.48
N ILE A 50 3.29 1.63 -3.96
CA ILE A 50 4.51 1.08 -4.55
C ILE A 50 4.90 1.85 -5.79
N LYS A 51 3.94 2.15 -6.67
CA LYS A 51 4.19 2.89 -7.90
C LYS A 51 4.75 4.29 -7.60
N ASP A 52 4.11 5.02 -6.71
CA ASP A 52 4.54 6.38 -6.37
C ASP A 52 5.90 6.37 -5.67
N PHE A 53 6.12 5.39 -4.81
CA PHE A 53 7.35 5.32 -4.03
C PHE A 53 8.56 4.96 -4.87
N THR A 54 8.41 4.00 -5.78
CA THR A 54 9.52 3.57 -6.65
C THR A 54 9.64 4.41 -7.90
N ASN A 55 8.61 5.18 -8.23
CA ASN A 55 8.55 5.96 -9.46
C ASN A 55 8.85 5.10 -10.69
N SER A 56 8.38 3.87 -10.66
CA SER A 56 8.65 2.86 -11.68
C SER A 56 7.38 2.52 -12.45
N TYR A 57 7.54 2.15 -13.71
CA TYR A 57 6.43 1.62 -14.51
C TYR A 57 6.04 0.22 -14.08
N TYR A 58 6.82 -0.40 -13.22
CA TYR A 58 6.50 -1.74 -12.74
C TYR A 58 5.24 -1.69 -11.88
N VAL A 59 4.22 -2.38 -12.35
CA VAL A 59 2.99 -2.54 -11.59
C VAL A 59 2.94 -3.98 -11.10
N ALA A 60 2.98 -4.16 -9.79
CA ALA A 60 2.90 -5.49 -9.21
C ALA A 60 1.59 -6.15 -9.62
N ARG A 61 1.63 -7.43 -9.95
CA ARG A 61 0.44 -8.17 -10.32
C ARG A 61 -0.51 -8.25 -9.13
N SER A 62 -1.80 -8.15 -9.40
CA SER A 62 -2.82 -8.20 -8.35
C SER A 62 -2.67 -9.46 -7.48
N LYS A 63 -2.31 -10.59 -8.08
CA LYS A 63 -2.12 -11.84 -7.36
C LYS A 63 -1.03 -11.72 -6.29
N LYS A 64 0.09 -11.09 -6.62
CA LYS A 64 1.17 -10.87 -5.67
C LYS A 64 0.75 -9.93 -4.54
N ILE A 65 -0.01 -8.90 -4.88
CA ILE A 65 -0.53 -7.93 -3.91
C ILE A 65 -1.51 -8.64 -2.96
N ILE A 66 -2.38 -9.47 -3.48
CA ILE A 66 -3.35 -10.22 -2.67
C ILE A 66 -2.62 -11.17 -1.72
N ASN A 67 -1.60 -11.87 -2.19
CA ASN A 67 -0.78 -12.74 -1.34
C ASN A 67 -0.12 -11.93 -0.22
N LEU A 68 0.40 -10.76 -0.54
CA LEU A 68 1.01 -9.86 0.43
C LEU A 68 0.00 -9.45 1.51
N ILE A 69 -1.21 -9.08 1.10
CA ILE A 69 -2.27 -8.69 2.02
C ILE A 69 -2.62 -9.85 2.95
N ASN A 70 -2.73 -11.06 2.40
CA ASN A 70 -3.03 -12.24 3.21
C ASN A 70 -1.94 -12.53 4.23
N GLN A 71 -0.69 -12.36 3.86
CA GLN A 71 0.42 -12.57 4.79
C GLN A 71 0.50 -11.48 5.85
N ILE A 72 0.21 -10.25 5.49
CA ILE A 72 0.14 -9.14 6.45
C ILE A 72 -0.94 -9.43 7.49
N LYS A 73 -2.06 -9.98 7.05
CA LYS A 73 -3.17 -10.32 7.95
C LYS A 73 -2.83 -11.47 8.87
N ALA A 74 -2.07 -12.45 8.37
CA ALA A 74 -1.77 -13.67 9.09
C ALA A 74 -0.60 -13.54 10.07
N LYS A 75 0.33 -12.64 9.82
CA LYS A 75 1.55 -12.50 10.62
C LYS A 75 1.58 -11.16 11.35
N LYS A 76 2.10 -11.18 12.58
CA LYS A 76 2.25 -9.95 13.36
C LYS A 76 3.46 -9.13 12.94
N LYS A 77 4.51 -9.80 12.49
CA LYS A 77 5.72 -9.15 11.95
C LYS A 77 6.17 -9.93 10.73
N ALA A 78 6.47 -9.21 9.67
CA ALA A 78 6.93 -9.83 8.45
C ALA A 78 7.70 -8.81 7.60
N LYS A 79 8.54 -9.32 6.73
CA LYS A 79 9.30 -8.50 5.80
C LYS A 79 9.10 -9.06 4.39
N PHE A 80 8.77 -8.19 3.47
CA PHE A 80 8.54 -8.56 2.07
C PHE A 80 9.32 -7.64 1.17
N THR A 81 9.70 -8.13 0.00
CA THR A 81 10.33 -7.31 -1.03
C THR A 81 9.48 -7.40 -2.29
N LEU A 82 9.10 -6.27 -2.84
CA LEU A 82 8.23 -6.23 -4.02
C LEU A 82 8.48 -4.93 -4.79
N GLY A 83 8.77 -5.08 -6.09
CA GLY A 83 8.93 -3.92 -6.97
C GLY A 83 10.05 -2.96 -6.60
N GLY A 84 11.10 -3.45 -5.94
CA GLY A 84 12.19 -2.61 -5.47
C GLY A 84 11.92 -1.90 -4.16
N CYS A 85 10.82 -2.26 -3.49
CA CYS A 85 10.48 -1.76 -2.17
C CYS A 85 10.63 -2.86 -1.13
N ILE A 86 11.05 -2.47 0.06
CA ILE A 86 10.99 -3.33 1.23
C ILE A 86 9.73 -2.97 2.01
N ILE A 87 8.90 -3.96 2.27
CA ILE A 87 7.64 -3.77 2.99
C ILE A 87 7.76 -4.47 4.34
N LEU A 88 7.66 -3.69 5.41
CA LEU A 88 7.77 -4.19 6.77
C LEU A 88 6.40 -4.14 7.43
N ARG A 89 5.96 -5.27 7.97
CA ARG A 89 4.71 -5.35 8.71
C ARG A 89 5.04 -5.24 10.20
N GLU A 90 4.68 -4.12 10.78
CA GLU A 90 4.83 -3.88 12.23
C GLU A 90 3.49 -4.04 12.93
N LYS A 91 3.48 -3.91 14.26
CA LYS A 91 2.25 -4.12 15.03
C LYS A 91 1.11 -3.19 14.64
N LYS A 92 1.43 -1.93 14.36
CA LYS A 92 0.42 -0.91 14.08
C LYS A 92 0.51 -0.30 12.70
N HIS A 93 1.60 -0.56 11.98
CA HIS A 93 1.87 0.08 10.70
C HIS A 93 2.47 -0.88 9.71
N ILE A 94 2.25 -0.59 8.45
CA ILE A 94 3.01 -1.18 7.35
C ILE A 94 3.98 -0.09 6.89
N ILE A 95 5.26 -0.41 6.83
CA ILE A 95 6.29 0.56 6.47
C ILE A 95 6.91 0.16 5.13
N LEU A 96 6.93 1.10 4.19
CA LEU A 96 7.57 0.89 2.90
C LEU A 96 8.87 1.70 2.84
N GLU A 97 9.95 1.02 2.46
CA GLU A 97 11.27 1.62 2.30
C GLU A 97 11.81 1.27 0.92
N LYS A 98 12.68 2.12 0.39
CA LYS A 98 13.39 1.77 -0.83
C LYS A 98 14.44 0.72 -0.55
N GLU A 99 14.53 -0.26 -1.43
CA GLU A 99 15.60 -1.23 -1.36
C GLU A 99 16.92 -0.53 -1.64
N ASN A 100 17.82 -0.57 -0.66
CA ASN A 100 19.08 0.13 -0.76
C ASN A 100 20.11 -0.78 -1.43
N LYS A 101 20.40 -0.49 -2.70
CA LYS A 101 21.42 -1.22 -3.45
C LYS A 101 22.71 -0.48 -3.41
N ASN A 102 23.55 -0.86 -2.52
CA ASN A 102 24.94 -0.38 -2.53
C ASN A 102 25.86 -1.52 -2.87
#